data_6b7ec6bc9c047487e828559732589c79
#
_entry.id   6b7ec6bc9c047487e828559732589c79
#
_cell.length_a   1.000
_cell.length_b   1.000
_cell.length_c   1.000
_cell.angle_alpha   90.00
_cell.angle_beta   90.00
_cell.angle_gamma   90.00
#
_symmetry.space_group_name_H-M   'P 1'
#
loop_
_entity.id
_entity.type
_entity.pdbx_description
1 polymer ?
#
loop_
_entity_poly.entity_id
_entity_poly.type
_entity_poly.pdbx_seq_one_letter_code
_entity_poly.pdbx_strand_id
1 'polypeptide(L)'
;MGYGKTTAVSHALEGVETVRWYTGVEHLPDTSFYWFIQQLGNEDERTFRRMESISFLNRSNAAQAARILGDVRVERPVTLVFDNFQFAADNWPPQVIDALAKRAEDGLHLIFIAQNLGRLRPVFEAQEGGVCFLREKDLLLTQEDICGLARQGGMSLTRQQAKEVIRGTGGWPAAVSLSLAADGEVGEMD
;
A
#
# COMPACT_ATOMS: atom_id res chain seq x y z
N MET A 1 -12.63 -4.97 -3.20
CA MET A 1 -12.16 -4.03 -4.23
C MET A 1 -12.83 -2.67 -4.00
N GLY A 2 -12.27 -1.56 -4.55
CA GLY A 2 -12.95 -0.25 -4.52
C GLY A 2 -12.92 0.51 -3.18
N TYR A 3 -12.08 0.13 -2.21
CA TYR A 3 -11.90 0.88 -0.95
C TYR A 3 -10.96 2.09 -1.07
N GLY A 4 -10.49 2.41 -2.28
CA GLY A 4 -9.60 3.56 -2.48
C GLY A 4 -8.20 3.40 -1.88
N LYS A 5 -7.73 2.18 -1.60
CA LYS A 5 -6.41 1.94 -0.98
C LYS A 5 -5.27 2.62 -1.74
N THR A 6 -5.17 2.36 -3.04
CA THR A 6 -4.15 2.94 -3.91
C THR A 6 -4.26 4.47 -3.94
N THR A 7 -5.48 4.99 -4.07
CA THR A 7 -5.75 6.44 -4.06
C THR A 7 -5.35 7.08 -2.73
N ALA A 8 -5.70 6.46 -1.60
CA ALA A 8 -5.36 6.97 -0.27
C ALA A 8 -3.83 7.03 -0.06
N VAL A 9 -3.11 5.98 -0.46
CA VAL A 9 -1.65 5.95 -0.37
C VAL A 9 -1.02 6.97 -1.31
N SER A 10 -1.50 7.06 -2.56
CA SER A 10 -1.00 8.06 -3.52
C SER A 10 -1.15 9.48 -2.98
N HIS A 11 -2.30 9.80 -2.43
CA HIS A 11 -2.57 11.13 -1.87
C HIS A 11 -1.75 11.42 -0.60
N ALA A 12 -1.60 10.42 0.28
CA ALA A 12 -0.79 10.54 1.49
C ALA A 12 0.70 10.77 1.21
N LEU A 13 1.17 10.33 0.04
CA LEU A 13 2.57 10.47 -0.39
C LEU A 13 2.82 11.70 -1.27
N GLU A 14 1.81 12.55 -1.50
CA GLU A 14 2.01 13.82 -2.19
C GLU A 14 3.01 14.70 -1.42
N GLY A 15 4.06 15.14 -2.11
CA GLY A 15 5.13 15.94 -1.51
C GLY A 15 6.23 15.15 -0.78
N VAL A 16 6.15 13.83 -0.73
CA VAL A 16 7.26 12.99 -0.26
C VAL A 16 8.30 12.87 -1.37
N GLU A 17 9.55 13.26 -1.08
CA GLU A 17 10.59 13.42 -2.12
C GLU A 17 10.99 12.11 -2.82
N THR A 18 11.12 11.01 -2.06
CA THR A 18 11.62 9.75 -2.61
C THR A 18 10.59 8.64 -2.46
N VAL A 19 9.66 8.59 -3.40
CA VAL A 19 8.67 7.52 -3.49
C VAL A 19 8.88 6.72 -4.77
N ARG A 20 8.92 5.41 -4.65
CA ARG A 20 9.01 4.49 -5.80
C ARG A 20 7.88 3.47 -5.72
N TRP A 21 7.28 3.19 -6.85
CA TRP A 21 6.05 2.42 -6.93
C TRP A 21 6.21 1.18 -7.79
N TYR A 22 5.82 0.04 -7.25
CA TYR A 22 5.68 -1.22 -7.96
C TYR A 22 4.22 -1.66 -7.98
N THR A 23 3.72 -2.09 -9.12
CA THR A 23 2.38 -2.67 -9.24
C THR A 23 2.49 -4.15 -9.57
N GLY A 24 2.03 -4.98 -8.67
CA GLY A 24 2.03 -6.43 -8.81
C GLY A 24 1.16 -6.92 -9.96
N VAL A 25 1.66 -7.91 -10.69
CA VAL A 25 0.98 -8.54 -11.82
C VAL A 25 0.79 -10.02 -11.50
N GLU A 26 -0.43 -10.54 -11.71
CA GLU A 26 -0.84 -11.89 -11.31
C GLU A 26 0.07 -13.02 -11.84
N HIS A 27 0.58 -12.84 -13.05
CA HIS A 27 1.41 -13.87 -13.70
C HIS A 27 2.92 -13.66 -13.55
N LEU A 28 3.34 -12.64 -12.78
CA LEU A 28 4.76 -12.28 -12.59
C LEU A 28 5.10 -12.04 -11.11
N PRO A 29 4.83 -13.02 -10.22
CA PRO A 29 4.95 -12.82 -8.78
C PRO A 29 6.38 -12.57 -8.30
N ASP A 30 7.39 -13.14 -8.99
CA ASP A 30 8.80 -13.04 -8.59
C ASP A 30 9.44 -11.68 -8.91
N THR A 31 8.82 -10.88 -9.79
CA THR A 31 9.37 -9.59 -10.21
C THR A 31 9.38 -8.54 -9.11
N SER A 32 8.49 -8.66 -8.12
CA SER A 32 8.40 -7.71 -7.00
C SER A 32 9.66 -7.69 -6.14
N PHE A 33 10.22 -8.86 -5.82
CA PHE A 33 11.44 -8.95 -5.02
C PHE A 33 12.65 -8.49 -5.82
N TYR A 34 12.74 -8.87 -7.10
CA TYR A 34 13.80 -8.38 -7.98
C TYR A 34 13.76 -6.85 -8.11
N TRP A 35 12.59 -6.27 -8.33
CA TRP A 35 12.42 -4.83 -8.37
C TRP A 35 12.87 -4.17 -7.05
N PHE A 36 12.49 -4.74 -5.92
CA PHE A 36 12.91 -4.25 -4.60
C PHE A 36 14.43 -4.21 -4.46
N ILE A 37 15.13 -5.27 -4.84
CA ILE A 37 16.59 -5.33 -4.79
C ILE A 37 17.21 -4.27 -5.72
N GLN A 38 16.66 -4.05 -6.90
CA GLN A 38 17.13 -3.00 -7.80
C GLN A 38 16.94 -1.60 -7.19
N GLN A 39 15.83 -1.35 -6.47
CA GLN A 39 15.64 -0.07 -5.78
C GLN A 39 16.66 0.11 -4.64
N LEU A 40 16.99 -0.95 -3.92
CA LEU A 40 18.05 -0.88 -2.91
C LEU A 40 19.41 -0.53 -3.49
N GLY A 41 19.71 -0.96 -4.72
CA GLY A 41 20.97 -0.64 -5.40
C GLY A 41 21.21 0.87 -5.57
N ASN A 42 20.14 1.64 -5.62
CA ASN A 42 20.22 3.10 -5.71
C ASN A 42 20.50 3.77 -4.34
N GLU A 43 20.21 3.07 -3.25
CA GLU A 43 20.28 3.61 -1.88
C GLU A 43 21.42 2.99 -1.06
N ASP A 44 21.70 1.69 -1.26
CA ASP A 44 22.74 0.94 -0.56
C ASP A 44 23.41 -0.07 -1.51
N GLU A 45 24.39 0.39 -2.28
CA GLU A 45 25.14 -0.44 -3.23
C GLU A 45 25.82 -1.64 -2.57
N ARG A 46 26.26 -1.53 -1.32
CA ARG A 46 26.89 -2.61 -0.59
C ARG A 46 25.92 -3.78 -0.34
N THR A 47 24.71 -3.44 0.13
CA THR A 47 23.68 -4.45 0.36
C THR A 47 23.19 -5.04 -0.98
N PHE A 48 23.04 -4.21 -2.01
CA PHE A 48 22.70 -4.68 -3.35
C PHE A 48 23.67 -5.72 -3.87
N ARG A 49 24.98 -5.44 -3.87
CA ARG A 49 26.01 -6.40 -4.33
C ARG A 49 26.00 -7.71 -3.55
N ARG A 50 25.71 -7.69 -2.25
CA ARG A 50 25.55 -8.90 -1.46
C ARG A 50 24.30 -9.68 -1.85
N MET A 51 23.22 -8.99 -2.21
CA MET A 51 21.97 -9.62 -2.66
C MET A 51 22.04 -10.17 -4.08
N GLU A 52 22.86 -9.59 -4.98
CA GLU A 52 23.10 -10.14 -6.32
C GLU A 52 23.60 -11.59 -6.30
N SER A 53 24.32 -11.99 -5.24
CA SER A 53 24.75 -13.38 -5.04
C SER A 53 23.59 -14.36 -4.79
N ILE A 54 22.40 -13.83 -4.50
CA ILE A 54 21.17 -14.60 -4.30
C ILE A 54 20.31 -14.47 -5.56
N SER A 55 20.56 -15.33 -6.55
CA SER A 55 19.91 -15.27 -7.86
C SER A 55 18.37 -15.36 -7.80
N PHE A 56 17.84 -16.18 -6.86
CA PHE A 56 16.41 -16.34 -6.65
C PHE A 56 16.12 -16.50 -5.15
N LEU A 57 15.16 -15.73 -4.65
CA LEU A 57 14.71 -15.86 -3.27
C LEU A 57 13.87 -17.12 -3.11
N ASN A 58 14.27 -17.97 -2.16
CA ASN A 58 13.57 -19.20 -1.82
C ASN A 58 13.76 -19.56 -0.34
N ARG A 59 13.13 -20.64 0.11
CA ARG A 59 13.21 -21.06 1.52
C ARG A 59 14.62 -21.38 2.00
N SER A 60 15.51 -21.87 1.13
CA SER A 60 16.86 -22.27 1.53
C SER A 60 17.80 -21.09 1.76
N ASN A 61 17.59 -19.98 1.06
CA ASN A 61 18.41 -18.76 1.18
C ASN A 61 17.71 -17.60 1.92
N ALA A 62 16.46 -17.80 2.36
CA ALA A 62 15.67 -16.77 3.03
C ALA A 62 16.35 -16.20 4.28
N ALA A 63 16.99 -17.05 5.10
CA ALA A 63 17.72 -16.61 6.29
C ALA A 63 18.98 -15.79 5.94
N GLN A 64 19.66 -16.13 4.85
CA GLN A 64 20.80 -15.36 4.35
C GLN A 64 20.34 -14.01 3.82
N ALA A 65 19.28 -13.97 3.01
CA ALA A 65 18.68 -12.76 2.51
C ALA A 65 18.24 -11.83 3.64
N ALA A 66 17.52 -12.36 4.63
CA ALA A 66 17.07 -11.61 5.80
C ALA A 66 18.24 -10.97 6.57
N ARG A 67 19.35 -11.70 6.75
CA ARG A 67 20.54 -11.17 7.41
C ARG A 67 21.17 -10.01 6.60
N ILE A 68 21.27 -10.18 5.28
CA ILE A 68 21.81 -9.13 4.41
C ILE A 68 20.92 -7.88 4.47
N LEU A 69 19.61 -8.06 4.35
CA LEU A 69 18.64 -6.97 4.36
C LEU A 69 18.50 -6.32 5.75
N GLY A 70 18.79 -7.05 6.82
CA GLY A 70 18.88 -6.50 8.16
C GLY A 70 20.04 -5.51 8.36
N ASP A 71 21.01 -5.48 7.46
CA ASP A 71 22.15 -4.55 7.47
C ASP A 71 21.93 -3.31 6.57
N VAL A 72 20.78 -3.20 5.89
CA VAL A 72 20.47 -2.08 4.96
C VAL A 72 20.64 -0.74 5.67
N ARG A 73 21.27 0.19 4.98
CA ARG A 73 21.41 1.59 5.39
C ARG A 73 21.02 2.47 4.21
N VAL A 74 20.09 3.38 4.42
CA VAL A 74 19.73 4.38 3.43
C VAL A 74 20.24 5.75 3.90
N GLU A 75 20.84 6.49 2.99
CA GLU A 75 21.38 7.83 3.31
C GLU A 75 20.25 8.86 3.48
N ARG A 76 19.15 8.65 2.78
CA ARG A 76 17.95 9.50 2.82
C ARG A 76 16.72 8.63 2.93
N PRO A 77 15.67 9.10 3.60
CA PRO A 77 14.43 8.35 3.68
C PRO A 77 13.89 8.01 2.28
N VAL A 78 13.54 6.76 2.07
CA VAL A 78 12.93 6.24 0.85
C VAL A 78 11.68 5.46 1.16
N THR A 79 10.63 5.71 0.40
CA THR A 79 9.35 4.98 0.51
C THR A 79 9.16 4.10 -0.74
N LEU A 80 9.06 2.81 -0.53
CA LEU A 80 8.79 1.83 -1.59
C LEU A 80 7.37 1.31 -1.42
N VAL A 81 6.54 1.51 -2.43
CA VAL A 81 5.14 1.09 -2.44
C VAL A 81 4.98 -0.15 -3.31
N PHE A 82 4.34 -1.17 -2.77
CA PHE A 82 3.99 -2.41 -3.46
C PHE A 82 2.47 -2.49 -3.59
N ASP A 83 1.95 -2.07 -4.72
CA ASP A 83 0.51 -2.18 -5.02
C ASP A 83 0.18 -3.56 -5.59
N ASN A 84 -1.01 -4.06 -5.33
CA ASN A 84 -1.43 -5.42 -5.65
C ASN A 84 -0.49 -6.50 -5.09
N PHE A 85 0.05 -6.28 -3.89
CA PHE A 85 1.04 -7.17 -3.27
C PHE A 85 0.52 -8.59 -3.04
N GLN A 86 -0.80 -8.83 -3.03
CA GLN A 86 -1.37 -10.19 -2.95
C GLN A 86 -0.84 -11.13 -4.04
N PHE A 87 -0.42 -10.61 -5.20
CA PHE A 87 0.13 -11.44 -6.27
C PHE A 87 1.58 -11.88 -6.02
N ALA A 88 2.28 -11.20 -5.13
CA ALA A 88 3.68 -11.46 -4.80
C ALA A 88 3.89 -12.03 -3.39
N ALA A 89 2.90 -11.91 -2.50
CA ALA A 89 3.03 -12.20 -1.07
C ALA A 89 3.56 -13.60 -0.76
N ASP A 90 3.16 -14.59 -1.57
CA ASP A 90 3.60 -15.99 -1.38
C ASP A 90 5.07 -16.23 -1.73
N ASN A 91 5.70 -15.32 -2.46
CA ASN A 91 7.11 -15.42 -2.85
C ASN A 91 8.04 -14.64 -1.90
N TRP A 92 7.47 -13.89 -0.96
CA TRP A 92 8.26 -13.20 0.06
C TRP A 92 8.38 -14.06 1.32
N PRO A 93 9.59 -14.50 1.70
CA PRO A 93 9.77 -15.27 2.93
C PRO A 93 9.48 -14.43 4.16
N PRO A 94 8.80 -15.00 5.18
CA PRO A 94 8.51 -14.32 6.44
C PRO A 94 9.73 -13.66 7.09
N GLN A 95 10.89 -14.32 7.03
CA GLN A 95 12.14 -13.83 7.61
C GLN A 95 12.62 -12.52 6.97
N VAL A 96 12.36 -12.35 5.68
CA VAL A 96 12.71 -11.12 4.95
C VAL A 96 11.82 -9.96 5.41
N ILE A 97 10.52 -10.20 5.55
CA ILE A 97 9.57 -9.20 6.05
C ILE A 97 9.95 -8.77 7.47
N ASP A 98 10.26 -9.74 8.34
CA ASP A 98 10.70 -9.47 9.73
C ASP A 98 11.98 -8.61 9.78
N ALA A 99 12.95 -8.92 8.94
CA ALA A 99 14.19 -8.14 8.86
C ALA A 99 13.96 -6.70 8.36
N LEU A 100 13.08 -6.53 7.38
CA LEU A 100 12.78 -5.23 6.79
C LEU A 100 11.90 -4.35 7.69
N ALA A 101 10.96 -4.93 8.44
CA ALA A 101 10.12 -4.19 9.38
C ALA A 101 10.95 -3.42 10.42
N LYS A 102 12.10 -3.94 10.79
CA LYS A 102 13.05 -3.33 11.72
C LYS A 102 13.86 -2.17 11.12
N ARG A 103 13.76 -1.94 9.80
CA ARG A 103 14.50 -0.88 9.08
C ARG A 103 13.70 0.40 8.89
N ALA A 104 12.42 0.41 9.26
CA ALA A 104 11.58 1.60 9.15
C ALA A 104 12.16 2.82 9.89
N GLU A 105 12.77 2.61 11.06
CA GLU A 105 13.44 3.66 11.83
C GLU A 105 14.73 4.17 11.18
N ASP A 106 15.33 3.37 10.30
CA ASP A 106 16.53 3.73 9.54
C ASP A 106 16.21 4.42 8.19
N GLY A 107 14.95 4.82 7.99
CA GLY A 107 14.51 5.57 6.80
C GLY A 107 14.07 4.71 5.60
N LEU A 108 14.05 3.39 5.71
CA LEU A 108 13.48 2.51 4.68
C LEU A 108 12.00 2.24 5.00
N HIS A 109 11.09 2.93 4.33
CA HIS A 109 9.65 2.76 4.51
C HIS A 109 9.09 1.85 3.43
N LEU A 110 8.32 0.84 3.82
CA LEU A 110 7.65 -0.09 2.91
C LEU A 110 6.14 -0.02 3.10
N ILE A 111 5.41 0.19 2.02
CA ILE A 111 3.96 0.20 1.99
C ILE A 111 3.47 -0.96 1.13
N PHE A 112 2.71 -1.86 1.73
CA PHE A 112 2.12 -3.00 1.04
C PHE A 112 0.61 -2.79 0.88
N ILE A 113 0.14 -2.60 -0.34
CA ILE A 113 -1.28 -2.48 -0.68
C ILE A 113 -1.75 -3.84 -1.20
N ALA A 114 -2.64 -4.49 -0.47
CA ALA A 114 -3.12 -5.82 -0.82
C ALA A 114 -4.62 -5.98 -0.52
N GLN A 115 -5.27 -6.93 -1.20
CA GLN A 115 -6.62 -7.39 -0.84
C GLN A 115 -6.56 -8.38 0.32
N ASN A 116 -5.55 -9.24 0.31
CA ASN A 116 -5.18 -10.09 1.44
C ASN A 116 -3.65 -10.26 1.44
N LEU A 117 -3.11 -10.58 2.60
CA LEU A 117 -1.67 -10.82 2.80
C LEU A 117 -1.34 -12.33 2.89
N GLY A 118 -2.34 -13.20 2.73
CA GLY A 118 -2.16 -14.63 2.79
C GLY A 118 -1.39 -15.06 4.05
N ARG A 119 -0.36 -15.87 3.85
CA ARG A 119 0.53 -16.39 4.93
C ARG A 119 1.43 -15.32 5.59
N LEU A 120 1.58 -14.14 4.99
CA LEU A 120 2.37 -13.07 5.59
C LEU A 120 1.60 -12.26 6.64
N ARG A 121 0.29 -12.35 6.69
CA ARG A 121 -0.53 -11.62 7.66
C ARG A 121 -0.08 -11.83 9.11
N PRO A 122 0.13 -13.08 9.61
CA PRO A 122 0.60 -13.29 10.97
C PRO A 122 2.00 -12.71 11.21
N VAL A 123 2.85 -12.66 10.18
CA VAL A 123 4.20 -12.10 10.28
C VAL A 123 4.14 -10.59 10.53
N PHE A 124 3.30 -9.88 9.80
CA PHE A 124 3.10 -8.45 10.02
C PHE A 124 2.42 -8.17 11.37
N GLU A 125 1.40 -8.97 11.74
CA GLU A 125 0.68 -8.80 13.01
C GLU A 125 1.54 -9.12 14.26
N ALA A 126 2.60 -9.90 14.10
CA ALA A 126 3.55 -10.22 15.18
C ALA A 126 4.63 -9.14 15.40
N GLN A 127 4.72 -8.11 14.55
CA GLN A 127 5.70 -7.05 14.72
C GLN A 127 5.31 -6.14 15.91
N GLU A 128 6.17 -6.06 16.89
CA GLU A 128 6.05 -5.12 18.00
C GLU A 128 6.62 -3.76 17.59
N GLY A 129 5.77 -2.89 17.08
CA GLY A 129 6.18 -1.59 16.54
C GLY A 129 6.63 -1.64 15.07
N GLY A 130 6.82 -0.50 14.46
CA GLY A 130 7.30 -0.37 13.06
C GLY A 130 6.30 -0.78 11.97
N VAL A 131 5.16 -1.38 12.31
CA VAL A 131 4.11 -1.77 11.36
C VAL A 131 2.77 -1.14 11.74
N CYS A 132 2.16 -0.45 10.78
CA CYS A 132 0.82 0.10 10.88
C CYS A 132 -0.10 -0.61 9.88
N PHE A 133 -1.30 -0.99 10.36
CA PHE A 133 -2.33 -1.58 9.52
C PHE A 133 -3.45 -0.59 9.26
N LEU A 134 -3.71 -0.30 7.99
CA LEU A 134 -4.94 0.32 7.54
C LEU A 134 -5.88 -0.78 7.02
N ARG A 135 -7.03 -0.89 7.63
CA ARG A 135 -8.06 -1.89 7.29
C ARG A 135 -9.19 -1.22 6.52
N GLU A 136 -10.06 -2.02 5.94
CA GLU A 136 -11.23 -1.54 5.20
C GLU A 136 -12.05 -0.51 5.97
N LYS A 137 -12.28 -0.75 7.27
CA LYS A 137 -13.02 0.16 8.15
C LYS A 137 -12.39 1.55 8.29
N ASP A 138 -11.06 1.63 8.17
CA ASP A 138 -10.27 2.87 8.29
C ASP A 138 -10.33 3.71 7.00
N LEU A 139 -10.85 3.11 5.91
CA LEU A 139 -11.01 3.72 4.59
C LEU A 139 -12.48 4.01 4.24
N LEU A 140 -13.42 3.72 5.14
CA LEU A 140 -14.81 4.11 4.93
C LEU A 140 -14.96 5.61 5.04
N LEU A 141 -15.70 6.20 4.08
CA LEU A 141 -15.94 7.64 4.05
C LEU A 141 -16.95 8.03 5.13
N THR A 142 -16.60 9.09 5.86
CA THR A 142 -17.48 9.74 6.82
C THR A 142 -18.45 10.68 6.12
N GLN A 143 -19.42 11.22 6.86
CA GLN A 143 -20.34 12.24 6.35
C GLN A 143 -19.60 13.50 5.85
N GLU A 144 -18.52 13.89 6.52
CA GLU A 144 -17.71 15.06 6.14
C GLU A 144 -16.93 14.78 4.86
N ASP A 145 -16.37 13.58 4.71
CA ASP A 145 -15.65 13.15 3.51
C ASP A 145 -16.59 13.15 2.29
N ILE A 146 -17.82 12.65 2.44
CA ILE A 146 -18.82 12.62 1.36
C ILE A 146 -19.21 14.03 0.95
N CYS A 147 -19.45 14.94 1.91
CA CYS A 147 -19.71 16.34 1.59
C CYS A 147 -18.52 17.03 0.92
N GLY A 148 -17.28 16.65 1.30
CA GLY A 148 -16.04 17.10 0.67
C GLY A 148 -15.92 16.64 -0.77
N LEU A 149 -16.14 15.35 -0.99
CA LEU A 149 -16.07 14.72 -2.31
C LEU A 149 -17.12 15.30 -3.27
N ALA A 150 -18.36 15.50 -2.80
CA ALA A 150 -19.42 16.13 -3.58
C ALA A 150 -19.03 17.55 -4.01
N ARG A 151 -18.46 18.36 -3.10
CA ARG A 151 -17.98 19.73 -3.42
C ARG A 151 -16.88 19.72 -4.48
N GLN A 152 -15.95 18.77 -4.44
CA GLN A 152 -14.92 18.61 -5.47
C GLN A 152 -15.53 18.31 -6.85
N GLY A 153 -16.64 17.55 -6.87
CA GLY A 153 -17.43 17.28 -8.07
C GLY A 153 -18.42 18.40 -8.46
N GLY A 154 -18.35 19.58 -7.83
CA GLY A 154 -19.23 20.71 -8.11
C GLY A 154 -20.64 20.61 -7.52
N MET A 155 -20.90 19.60 -6.69
CA MET A 155 -22.20 19.36 -6.04
C MET A 155 -22.23 19.89 -4.61
N SER A 156 -23.41 20.25 -4.13
CA SER A 156 -23.62 20.62 -2.74
C SER A 156 -24.59 19.66 -2.08
N LEU A 157 -24.11 18.92 -1.09
CA LEU A 157 -24.94 18.02 -0.29
C LEU A 157 -25.24 18.60 1.08
N THR A 158 -26.49 18.49 1.50
CA THR A 158 -26.87 18.69 2.90
C THR A 158 -26.38 17.52 3.75
N ARG A 159 -26.27 17.78 5.07
CA ARG A 159 -25.92 16.69 6.01
C ARG A 159 -26.91 15.52 5.97
N GLN A 160 -28.18 15.78 5.70
CA GLN A 160 -29.18 14.74 5.62
C GLN A 160 -28.98 13.86 4.38
N GLN A 161 -28.71 14.45 3.21
CA GLN A 161 -28.39 13.73 1.99
C GLN A 161 -27.12 12.89 2.14
N ALA A 162 -26.05 13.44 2.75
CA ALA A 162 -24.83 12.66 3.01
C ALA A 162 -25.09 11.46 3.94
N LYS A 163 -26.00 11.57 4.93
CA LYS A 163 -26.43 10.42 5.75
C LYS A 163 -27.17 9.37 4.95
N GLU A 164 -27.97 9.77 3.98
CA GLU A 164 -28.69 8.84 3.10
C GLU A 164 -27.73 8.08 2.20
N VAL A 165 -26.72 8.79 1.64
CA VAL A 165 -25.63 8.16 0.90
C VAL A 165 -24.89 7.13 1.76
N ILE A 166 -24.52 7.46 3.01
CA ILE A 166 -23.89 6.49 3.93
C ILE A 166 -24.79 5.29 4.19
N ARG A 167 -26.09 5.53 4.40
CA ARG A 167 -27.05 4.43 4.65
C ARG A 167 -27.11 3.45 3.47
N GLY A 168 -27.07 3.97 2.24
CA GLY A 168 -27.11 3.16 1.03
C GLY A 168 -25.79 2.47 0.68
N THR A 169 -24.66 3.08 1.02
CA THR A 169 -23.33 2.65 0.58
C THR A 169 -22.45 2.07 1.69
N GLY A 170 -22.85 2.25 2.96
CA GLY A 170 -22.01 1.92 4.11
C GLY A 170 -20.73 2.76 4.23
N GLY A 171 -20.64 3.86 3.47
CA GLY A 171 -19.42 4.68 3.36
C GLY A 171 -18.35 4.06 2.43
N TRP A 172 -18.67 2.99 1.71
CA TRP A 172 -17.73 2.37 0.77
C TRP A 172 -17.39 3.32 -0.39
N PRO A 173 -16.11 3.73 -0.55
CA PRO A 173 -15.72 4.80 -1.47
C PRO A 173 -16.21 4.62 -2.91
N ALA A 174 -16.09 3.41 -3.47
CA ALA A 174 -16.56 3.15 -4.83
C ALA A 174 -18.09 3.30 -4.97
N ALA A 175 -18.86 2.83 -3.99
CA ALA A 175 -20.30 2.96 -4.00
C ALA A 175 -20.74 4.42 -3.77
N VAL A 176 -20.04 5.15 -2.91
CA VAL A 176 -20.27 6.60 -2.71
C VAL A 176 -20.02 7.36 -4.01
N SER A 177 -18.90 7.13 -4.68
CA SER A 177 -18.58 7.79 -5.95
C SER A 177 -19.64 7.50 -7.02
N LEU A 178 -20.10 6.25 -7.13
CA LEU A 178 -21.18 5.88 -8.06
C LEU A 178 -22.52 6.55 -7.71
N SER A 179 -22.87 6.62 -6.41
CA SER A 179 -24.09 7.29 -5.95
C SER A 179 -24.06 8.78 -6.30
N LEU A 180 -22.93 9.45 -6.03
CA LEU A 180 -22.79 10.87 -6.34
C LEU A 180 -22.82 11.15 -7.85
N ALA A 181 -22.24 10.29 -8.66
CA ALA A 181 -22.28 10.42 -10.12
C ALA A 181 -23.72 10.29 -10.65
N ALA A 182 -24.49 9.32 -10.15
CA ALA A 182 -25.89 9.14 -10.55
C ALA A 182 -26.79 10.35 -10.18
N ASP A 183 -26.56 10.95 -9.01
CA ASP A 183 -27.30 12.12 -8.56
C ASP A 183 -26.91 13.38 -9.37
N GLY A 184 -25.67 13.47 -9.85
CA GLY A 184 -25.18 14.57 -10.69
C GLY A 184 -25.80 14.58 -12.10
N GLU A 185 -25.99 13.42 -12.71
CA GLU A 185 -26.61 13.29 -14.04
C GLU A 185 -28.12 13.68 -14.04
N VAL A 186 -28.81 13.51 -12.90
CA VAL A 186 -30.22 13.89 -12.77
C VAL A 186 -30.39 15.40 -12.64
N GLY A 187 -29.39 16.12 -12.15
CA GLY A 187 -29.43 17.58 -11.98
C GLY A 187 -29.18 18.40 -13.26
N GLU A 188 -28.66 17.81 -14.33
CA GLU A 188 -28.42 18.49 -15.62
C GLU A 188 -29.56 18.36 -16.64
N MET A 189 -30.66 17.70 -16.28
CA MET A 189 -31.82 17.49 -17.18
C MET A 189 -33.06 18.33 -16.87
N ASP A 190 -32.97 19.39 -16.02
CA ASP A 190 -34.08 20.33 -15.73
C ASP A 190 -33.78 21.73 -16.25
#